data_57e47e8653b1c655b63c4ba35b455977
#
_entry.id   57e47e8653b1c655b63c4ba35b455977
#
_cell.length_a   1.000
_cell.length_b   1.000
_cell.length_c   1.000
_cell.angle_alpha   90.00
_cell.angle_beta   90.00
_cell.angle_gamma   90.00
#
_symmetry.space_group_name_H-M   'P 1'
#
loop_
_entity.id
_entity.type
_entity.pdbx_description
1 polymer ?
#
loop_
_entity_poly.entity_id
_entity_poly.type
_entity_poly.pdbx_seq_one_letter_code
_entity_poly.pdbx_strand_id
1 'polypeptide(L)'
;KLVDKLKNLFDWSKVINFTVESDPRRVDEDRLLYNHKVCGANRISFGMQDFNPDVQRRVNRIQPVELFKKILTKEVRKAYKEIAFDLLIGQPGQTTDTMAKTCDQIIELQPTLVQLSLMAYKPWVAKYQINMLHEGPLPDFFERKELLEIIHQKLKAGGYLRTGFECYSLPDSPMTKAFEEGTAHYGASGHQTGGRVNFIAVGSSSMSNLGNDYYAQNFYDLLSYKKSLDNGKFPTFRGMKLSNDDKIRQHATQQFRSYFGINFKNFEKNFNINAKSYFSKEIEYMEEMKKDGLIKVSDSGIEMTELGRDFSQNISNVFDSYDPPYKSYKDRLETVKKAKLSQAAVQEKV
;
A
#
# COMPACT_ATOMS: atom_id res chain seq x y z
N LYS A 1 12.55 -13.98 21.32
CA LYS A 1 13.27 -12.76 21.80
C LYS A 1 12.60 -11.44 21.41
N LEU A 2 12.33 -11.12 20.09
CA LEU A 2 11.69 -9.86 19.70
C LEU A 2 10.24 -9.80 20.21
N VAL A 3 9.45 -10.80 19.90
CA VAL A 3 8.03 -10.90 20.32
C VAL A 3 7.91 -10.90 21.84
N ASP A 4 8.80 -11.57 22.57
CA ASP A 4 8.79 -11.58 24.03
C ASP A 4 9.03 -10.18 24.61
N LYS A 5 9.95 -9.41 23.99
CA LYS A 5 10.15 -8.00 24.37
C LYS A 5 8.91 -7.16 24.10
N LEU A 6 8.24 -7.36 22.96
CA LEU A 6 7.00 -6.64 22.63
C LEU A 6 5.87 -7.00 23.60
N LYS A 7 5.73 -8.27 23.97
CA LYS A 7 4.75 -8.72 24.99
C LYS A 7 4.99 -8.11 26.37
N ASN A 8 6.23 -7.77 26.70
CA ASN A 8 6.56 -7.09 27.95
C ASN A 8 6.33 -5.57 27.90
N LEU A 9 6.27 -4.97 26.71
CA LEU A 9 6.09 -3.53 26.52
C LEU A 9 4.63 -3.14 26.25
N PHE A 10 3.85 -4.05 25.69
CA PHE A 10 2.48 -3.79 25.25
C PHE A 10 1.51 -4.83 25.84
N ASP A 11 0.29 -4.41 26.08
CA ASP A 11 -0.81 -5.30 26.45
C ASP A 11 -1.19 -6.20 25.26
N TRP A 12 -0.60 -7.39 25.21
CA TRP A 12 -0.76 -8.33 24.09
C TRP A 12 -2.19 -8.85 23.96
N SER A 13 -3.01 -8.80 25.01
CA SER A 13 -4.42 -9.20 24.97
C SER A 13 -5.27 -8.30 24.06
N LYS A 14 -4.80 -7.08 23.80
CA LYS A 14 -5.47 -6.10 22.93
C LYS A 14 -5.01 -6.14 21.49
N VAL A 15 -4.06 -7.02 21.14
CA VAL A 15 -3.59 -7.15 19.76
C VAL A 15 -4.69 -7.81 18.91
N ILE A 16 -5.24 -7.04 17.97
CA ILE A 16 -6.27 -7.50 17.05
C ILE A 16 -5.64 -8.26 15.87
N ASN A 17 -4.60 -7.67 15.29
CA ASN A 17 -3.88 -8.21 14.14
C ASN A 17 -2.38 -8.27 14.43
N PHE A 18 -1.79 -9.42 14.20
CA PHE A 18 -0.36 -9.59 14.13
C PHE A 18 0.01 -10.20 12.78
N THR A 19 0.52 -9.36 11.89
CA THR A 19 0.91 -9.73 10.53
C THR A 19 2.37 -10.13 10.47
N VAL A 20 2.65 -11.20 9.73
CA VAL A 20 4.01 -11.60 9.36
C VAL A 20 4.14 -11.52 7.84
N GLU A 21 5.05 -10.70 7.36
CA GLU A 21 5.47 -10.67 5.96
C GLU A 21 6.43 -11.82 5.70
N SER A 22 6.17 -12.63 4.69
CA SER A 22 6.91 -13.86 4.44
C SER A 22 7.34 -14.02 3.00
N ASP A 23 8.61 -14.39 2.82
CA ASP A 23 9.10 -14.92 1.55
C ASP A 23 8.74 -16.41 1.49
N PRO A 24 7.89 -16.86 0.54
CA PRO A 24 7.44 -18.25 0.47
C PRO A 24 8.58 -19.25 0.27
N ARG A 25 9.73 -18.80 -0.26
CA ARG A 25 10.93 -19.63 -0.46
C ARG A 25 11.70 -19.95 0.83
N ARG A 26 11.37 -19.25 1.94
CA ARG A 26 12.09 -19.29 3.22
C ARG A 26 11.25 -19.79 4.38
N VAL A 27 10.04 -20.21 4.12
CA VAL A 27 9.11 -20.73 5.13
C VAL A 27 8.56 -22.08 4.70
N ASP A 28 8.23 -22.89 5.69
CA ASP A 28 7.51 -24.13 5.59
C ASP A 28 6.29 -24.11 6.53
N GLU A 29 5.50 -25.16 6.51
CA GLU A 29 4.31 -25.30 7.36
C GLU A 29 4.66 -25.15 8.84
N ASP A 30 5.73 -25.80 9.31
CA ASP A 30 6.15 -25.78 10.72
C ASP A 30 6.49 -24.37 11.16
N ARG A 31 7.19 -23.61 10.32
CA ARG A 31 7.53 -22.21 10.60
C ARG A 31 6.29 -21.32 10.66
N LEU A 32 5.35 -21.53 9.77
CA LEU A 32 4.08 -20.79 9.77
C LEU A 32 3.27 -21.10 11.02
N LEU A 33 3.12 -22.38 11.36
CA LEU A 33 2.40 -22.79 12.57
C LEU A 33 3.12 -22.34 13.85
N TYR A 34 4.46 -22.30 13.87
CA TYR A 34 5.23 -21.72 14.97
C TYR A 34 4.94 -20.22 15.13
N ASN A 35 4.94 -19.45 14.02
CA ASN A 35 4.62 -18.03 14.06
C ASN A 35 3.21 -17.77 14.62
N HIS A 36 2.25 -18.63 14.27
CA HIS A 36 0.90 -18.55 14.83
C HIS A 36 0.87 -18.95 16.33
N LYS A 37 1.31 -20.16 16.66
CA LYS A 37 1.14 -20.76 18.00
C LYS A 37 2.00 -20.06 19.07
N VAL A 38 3.23 -19.70 18.71
CA VAL A 38 4.20 -19.16 19.70
C VAL A 38 4.23 -17.63 19.66
N CYS A 39 4.21 -17.03 18.48
CA CYS A 39 4.28 -15.58 18.36
C CYS A 39 2.90 -14.91 18.43
N GLY A 40 1.83 -15.61 18.07
CA GLY A 40 0.47 -15.09 18.04
C GLY A 40 0.09 -14.46 16.72
N ALA A 41 0.84 -14.74 15.62
CA ALA A 41 0.50 -14.24 14.30
C ALA A 41 -0.84 -14.81 13.83
N ASN A 42 -1.73 -13.93 13.37
CA ASN A 42 -3.06 -14.29 12.88
C ASN A 42 -3.33 -13.80 11.46
N ARG A 43 -2.38 -13.08 10.85
CA ARG A 43 -2.36 -12.63 9.48
C ARG A 43 -0.98 -12.91 8.89
N ILE A 44 -0.96 -13.35 7.62
CA ILE A 44 0.28 -13.54 6.88
C ILE A 44 0.16 -12.94 5.47
N SER A 45 1.21 -12.26 5.02
CA SER A 45 1.33 -11.80 3.64
C SER A 45 2.52 -12.47 2.95
N PHE A 46 2.29 -12.90 1.71
CA PHE A 46 3.31 -13.48 0.87
C PHE A 46 3.58 -12.58 -0.34
N GLY A 47 4.82 -12.15 -0.51
CA GLY A 47 5.26 -11.52 -1.74
C GLY A 47 5.27 -12.53 -2.89
N MET A 48 4.11 -12.87 -3.43
CA MET A 48 3.92 -13.84 -4.51
C MET A 48 4.45 -13.29 -5.84
N GLN A 49 4.23 -12.02 -6.11
CA GLN A 49 4.68 -11.21 -7.25
C GLN A 49 4.10 -11.64 -8.59
N ASP A 50 4.39 -12.82 -9.07
CA ASP A 50 3.89 -13.44 -10.32
C ASP A 50 4.12 -14.95 -10.27
N PHE A 51 3.24 -15.73 -10.91
CA PHE A 51 3.39 -17.18 -11.02
C PHE A 51 3.97 -17.64 -12.36
N ASN A 52 4.11 -16.75 -13.34
CA ASN A 52 4.69 -17.12 -14.63
C ASN A 52 6.19 -17.43 -14.49
N PRO A 53 6.68 -18.63 -14.89
CA PRO A 53 8.07 -19.02 -14.71
C PRO A 53 9.08 -18.15 -15.45
N ASP A 54 8.71 -17.62 -16.64
CA ASP A 54 9.60 -16.73 -17.41
C ASP A 54 9.73 -15.36 -16.74
N VAL A 55 8.62 -14.79 -16.24
CA VAL A 55 8.66 -13.54 -15.44
C VAL A 55 9.51 -13.74 -14.20
N GLN A 56 9.31 -14.84 -13.45
CA GLN A 56 10.10 -15.15 -12.25
C GLN A 56 11.60 -15.26 -12.55
N ARG A 57 11.96 -15.89 -13.68
CA ARG A 57 13.36 -16.00 -14.12
C ARG A 57 13.96 -14.63 -14.43
N ARG A 58 13.23 -13.77 -15.16
CA ARG A 58 13.70 -12.42 -15.54
C ARG A 58 13.99 -11.52 -14.34
N VAL A 59 13.27 -11.70 -13.25
CA VAL A 59 13.49 -10.94 -12.01
C VAL A 59 14.30 -11.70 -10.96
N ASN A 60 14.85 -12.86 -11.33
CA ASN A 60 15.63 -13.77 -10.45
C ASN A 60 14.89 -14.11 -9.14
N ARG A 61 13.56 -14.38 -9.26
CA ARG A 61 12.73 -14.70 -8.09
C ARG A 61 11.85 -15.92 -8.39
N ILE A 62 12.47 -17.10 -8.35
CA ILE A 62 11.80 -18.37 -8.64
C ILE A 62 10.99 -18.82 -7.42
N GLN A 63 9.68 -18.87 -7.59
CA GLN A 63 8.70 -19.27 -6.55
C GLN A 63 7.44 -19.86 -7.19
N PRO A 64 7.51 -21.11 -7.67
CA PRO A 64 6.44 -21.75 -8.39
C PRO A 64 5.19 -21.94 -7.52
N VAL A 65 4.03 -22.07 -8.16
CA VAL A 65 2.74 -22.25 -7.49
C VAL A 65 2.71 -23.47 -6.57
N GLU A 66 3.45 -24.52 -6.88
CA GLU A 66 3.58 -25.75 -6.08
C GLU A 66 4.16 -25.47 -4.70
N LEU A 67 5.03 -24.47 -4.59
CA LEU A 67 5.56 -24.03 -3.29
C LEU A 67 4.42 -23.54 -2.39
N PHE A 68 3.50 -22.75 -2.94
CA PHE A 68 2.34 -22.26 -2.19
C PHE A 68 1.35 -23.38 -1.85
N LYS A 69 1.10 -24.31 -2.78
CA LYS A 69 0.28 -25.50 -2.52
C LYS A 69 0.84 -26.32 -1.35
N LYS A 70 2.17 -26.43 -1.26
CA LYS A 70 2.85 -27.15 -0.17
C LYS A 70 2.73 -26.45 1.18
N ILE A 71 2.85 -25.11 1.25
CA ILE A 71 2.86 -24.39 2.52
C ILE A 71 1.47 -23.99 3.01
N LEU A 72 0.49 -23.87 2.12
CA LEU A 72 -0.89 -23.49 2.47
C LEU A 72 -1.75 -24.70 2.78
N THR A 73 -1.32 -25.50 3.74
CA THR A 73 -2.05 -26.68 4.22
C THR A 73 -3.38 -26.28 4.91
N LYS A 74 -4.23 -27.27 5.20
CA LYS A 74 -5.48 -27.04 5.95
C LYS A 74 -5.19 -26.44 7.33
N GLU A 75 -4.12 -26.87 7.98
CA GLU A 75 -3.67 -26.43 9.29
C GLU A 75 -3.26 -24.96 9.26
N VAL A 76 -2.48 -24.55 8.25
CA VAL A 76 -2.08 -23.15 8.05
C VAL A 76 -3.31 -22.27 7.75
N ARG A 77 -4.20 -22.71 6.85
CA ARG A 77 -5.42 -21.96 6.55
C ARG A 77 -6.33 -21.79 7.75
N LYS A 78 -6.38 -22.78 8.65
CA LYS A 78 -7.15 -22.71 9.90
C LYS A 78 -6.51 -21.78 10.94
N ALA A 79 -5.17 -21.70 10.94
CA ALA A 79 -4.42 -20.89 11.88
C ALA A 79 -4.50 -19.38 11.60
N TYR A 80 -4.54 -18.99 10.32
CA TYR A 80 -4.51 -17.60 9.92
C TYR A 80 -5.88 -17.09 9.51
N LYS A 81 -6.34 -16.00 10.14
CA LYS A 81 -7.61 -15.33 9.79
C LYS A 81 -7.54 -14.66 8.42
N GLU A 82 -6.36 -14.24 8.01
CA GLU A 82 -6.11 -13.60 6.73
C GLU A 82 -4.79 -14.09 6.12
N ILE A 83 -4.88 -14.54 4.88
CA ILE A 83 -3.75 -14.94 4.03
C ILE A 83 -3.76 -13.99 2.83
N ALA A 84 -2.75 -13.12 2.74
CA ALA A 84 -2.62 -12.12 1.71
C ALA A 84 -1.55 -12.51 0.68
N PHE A 85 -1.83 -12.22 -0.60
CA PHE A 85 -0.87 -12.32 -1.68
C PHE A 85 -0.59 -10.94 -2.27
N ASP A 86 0.68 -10.59 -2.42
CA ASP A 86 1.11 -9.38 -3.12
C ASP A 86 1.44 -9.74 -4.57
N LEU A 87 0.67 -9.19 -5.51
CA LEU A 87 0.85 -9.33 -6.96
C LEU A 87 1.51 -8.08 -7.51
N LEU A 88 2.65 -8.23 -8.19
CA LEU A 88 3.43 -7.11 -8.74
C LEU A 88 3.19 -6.95 -10.24
N ILE A 89 2.76 -5.78 -10.65
CA ILE A 89 2.41 -5.44 -12.03
C ILE A 89 3.48 -4.55 -12.65
N GLY A 90 3.88 -4.83 -13.87
CA GLY A 90 4.88 -4.07 -14.60
C GLY A 90 6.27 -4.71 -14.63
N GLN A 91 6.37 -6.02 -14.36
CA GLN A 91 7.60 -6.79 -14.48
C GLN A 91 7.91 -7.13 -15.95
N PRO A 92 9.18 -7.29 -16.35
CA PRO A 92 9.53 -7.66 -17.72
C PRO A 92 8.97 -9.04 -18.07
N GLY A 93 8.36 -9.16 -19.26
CA GLY A 93 7.77 -10.40 -19.77
C GLY A 93 6.32 -10.64 -19.34
N GLN A 94 5.70 -9.78 -18.55
CA GLN A 94 4.27 -9.85 -18.28
C GLN A 94 3.47 -9.49 -19.54
N THR A 95 2.46 -10.29 -19.85
CA THR A 95 1.46 -10.07 -20.89
C THR A 95 0.07 -10.35 -20.32
N THR A 96 -0.98 -9.99 -21.03
CA THR A 96 -2.37 -10.31 -20.62
C THR A 96 -2.59 -11.79 -20.45
N ASP A 97 -2.02 -12.64 -21.33
CA ASP A 97 -2.12 -14.10 -21.25
C ASP A 97 -1.40 -14.66 -20.02
N THR A 98 -0.18 -14.18 -19.74
CA THR A 98 0.59 -14.65 -18.56
C THR A 98 -0.09 -14.22 -17.27
N MET A 99 -0.61 -13.00 -17.24
CA MET A 99 -1.32 -12.45 -16.09
C MET A 99 -2.66 -13.17 -15.85
N ALA A 100 -3.41 -13.48 -16.91
CA ALA A 100 -4.64 -14.26 -16.79
C ALA A 100 -4.37 -15.61 -16.11
N LYS A 101 -3.32 -16.33 -16.52
CA LYS A 101 -2.91 -17.61 -15.91
C LYS A 101 -2.47 -17.45 -14.46
N THR A 102 -1.72 -16.38 -14.15
CA THR A 102 -1.35 -16.05 -12.76
C THR A 102 -2.58 -15.81 -11.91
N CYS A 103 -3.58 -15.08 -12.41
CA CYS A 103 -4.86 -14.87 -11.71
C CYS A 103 -5.63 -16.18 -11.49
N ASP A 104 -5.67 -17.08 -12.48
CA ASP A 104 -6.32 -18.38 -12.34
C ASP A 104 -5.67 -19.21 -11.22
N GLN A 105 -4.34 -19.17 -11.10
CA GLN A 105 -3.62 -19.83 -10.01
C GLN A 105 -3.86 -19.17 -8.65
N ILE A 106 -3.98 -17.84 -8.59
CA ILE A 106 -4.38 -17.12 -7.37
C ILE A 106 -5.78 -17.57 -6.94
N ILE A 107 -6.74 -17.63 -7.87
CA ILE A 107 -8.12 -18.04 -7.59
C ILE A 107 -8.16 -19.49 -7.10
N GLU A 108 -7.36 -20.40 -7.69
CA GLU A 108 -7.23 -21.79 -7.24
C GLU A 108 -6.67 -21.87 -5.79
N LEU A 109 -5.67 -21.05 -5.48
CA LEU A 109 -5.05 -21.00 -4.15
C LEU A 109 -5.91 -20.31 -3.09
N GLN A 110 -6.91 -19.53 -3.47
CA GLN A 110 -7.85 -18.85 -2.57
C GLN A 110 -7.19 -18.10 -1.38
N PRO A 111 -6.25 -17.17 -1.59
CA PRO A 111 -5.89 -16.24 -0.53
C PRO A 111 -7.12 -15.41 -0.14
N THR A 112 -7.21 -14.99 1.12
CA THR A 112 -8.35 -14.15 1.56
C THR A 112 -8.24 -12.72 1.06
N LEU A 113 -7.03 -12.28 0.69
CA LEU A 113 -6.70 -10.95 0.21
C LEU A 113 -5.69 -11.02 -0.93
N VAL A 114 -5.88 -10.21 -1.95
CA VAL A 114 -4.89 -9.95 -3.01
C VAL A 114 -4.60 -8.46 -3.04
N GLN A 115 -3.36 -8.09 -2.74
CA GLN A 115 -2.87 -6.72 -2.84
C GLN A 115 -2.14 -6.55 -4.16
N LEU A 116 -2.60 -5.61 -4.98
CA LEU A 116 -1.92 -5.25 -6.21
C LEU A 116 -0.85 -4.20 -5.91
N SER A 117 0.28 -4.28 -6.60
CA SER A 117 1.34 -3.28 -6.51
C SER A 117 1.89 -2.98 -7.90
N LEU A 118 1.88 -1.71 -8.29
CA LEU A 118 2.56 -1.28 -9.51
C LEU A 118 4.06 -1.20 -9.27
N MET A 119 4.84 -1.87 -10.09
CA MET A 119 6.30 -1.84 -9.96
C MET A 119 6.84 -0.43 -10.18
N ALA A 120 7.49 0.11 -9.15
CA ALA A 120 8.20 1.37 -9.23
C ALA A 120 9.61 1.14 -9.81
N TYR A 121 9.80 1.45 -11.10
CA TYR A 121 11.11 1.39 -11.73
C TYR A 121 11.87 2.69 -11.46
N LYS A 122 12.85 2.64 -10.56
CA LYS A 122 13.65 3.79 -10.11
C LYS A 122 15.14 3.43 -10.06
N PRO A 123 15.80 3.20 -11.21
CA PRO A 123 17.19 2.72 -11.25
C PRO A 123 18.19 3.72 -10.65
N TRP A 124 17.84 5.01 -10.57
CA TRP A 124 18.65 6.02 -9.90
C TRP A 124 18.65 5.88 -8.36
N VAL A 125 17.69 5.16 -7.78
CA VAL A 125 17.64 4.81 -6.35
C VAL A 125 18.12 3.37 -6.14
N ALA A 126 17.62 2.45 -6.95
CA ALA A 126 17.87 1.02 -6.86
C ALA A 126 18.64 0.55 -8.12
N LYS A 127 19.96 0.75 -8.11
CA LYS A 127 20.84 0.51 -9.27
C LYS A 127 20.69 -0.91 -9.86
N TYR A 128 20.40 -1.91 -9.03
CA TYR A 128 20.16 -3.29 -9.50
C TYR A 128 18.96 -3.42 -10.45
N GLN A 129 18.02 -2.46 -10.43
CA GLN A 129 16.89 -2.48 -11.37
C GLN A 129 17.32 -2.27 -12.82
N ILE A 130 18.50 -1.71 -13.08
CA ILE A 130 19.06 -1.58 -14.45
C ILE A 130 19.15 -2.96 -15.11
N ASN A 131 19.50 -3.99 -14.35
CA ASN A 131 19.62 -5.35 -14.85
C ASN A 131 18.28 -5.90 -15.39
N MET A 132 17.15 -5.38 -14.92
CA MET A 132 15.82 -5.82 -15.41
C MET A 132 15.61 -5.46 -16.88
N LEU A 133 16.20 -4.37 -17.37
CA LEU A 133 16.10 -3.97 -18.78
C LEU A 133 16.87 -4.91 -19.72
N HIS A 134 17.89 -5.61 -19.22
CA HIS A 134 18.60 -6.63 -19.99
C HIS A 134 17.75 -7.89 -20.23
N GLU A 135 16.73 -8.10 -19.39
CA GLU A 135 15.81 -9.23 -19.50
C GLU A 135 14.58 -8.95 -20.39
N GLY A 136 14.48 -7.74 -20.92
CA GLY A 136 13.43 -7.31 -21.83
C GLY A 136 12.80 -5.97 -21.46
N PRO A 137 11.96 -5.43 -22.36
CA PRO A 137 11.27 -4.18 -22.07
C PRO A 137 10.31 -4.33 -20.89
N LEU A 138 10.13 -3.25 -20.15
CA LEU A 138 9.07 -3.15 -19.15
C LEU A 138 7.76 -2.79 -19.86
N PRO A 139 6.62 -3.31 -19.39
CA PRO A 139 5.32 -2.90 -19.91
C PRO A 139 5.15 -1.38 -19.81
N ASP A 140 4.70 -0.77 -20.90
CA ASP A 140 4.39 0.65 -20.94
C ASP A 140 3.08 0.98 -20.18
N PHE A 141 2.63 2.22 -20.27
CA PHE A 141 1.42 2.64 -19.56
C PHE A 141 0.17 1.89 -20.05
N PHE A 142 0.01 1.71 -21.37
CA PHE A 142 -1.16 1.05 -21.95
C PHE A 142 -1.15 -0.45 -21.68
N GLU A 143 -0.01 -1.09 -21.83
CA GLU A 143 0.18 -2.50 -21.47
C GLU A 143 -0.11 -2.76 -19.98
N ARG A 144 0.33 -1.89 -19.07
CA ARG A 144 -0.01 -2.00 -17.64
C ARG A 144 -1.51 -1.83 -17.38
N LYS A 145 -2.17 -0.97 -18.13
CA LYS A 145 -3.63 -0.82 -18.04
C LYS A 145 -4.34 -2.09 -18.47
N GLU A 146 -3.91 -2.71 -19.58
CA GLU A 146 -4.46 -4.00 -20.03
C GLU A 146 -4.23 -5.11 -19.00
N LEU A 147 -3.04 -5.15 -18.37
CA LEU A 147 -2.77 -6.08 -17.26
C LEU A 147 -3.72 -5.87 -16.09
N LEU A 148 -3.97 -4.62 -15.69
CA LEU A 148 -4.94 -4.30 -14.63
C LEU A 148 -6.35 -4.73 -14.99
N GLU A 149 -6.78 -4.49 -16.24
CA GLU A 149 -8.10 -4.88 -16.73
C GLU A 149 -8.34 -6.39 -16.65
N ILE A 150 -7.35 -7.19 -17.07
CA ILE A 150 -7.42 -8.64 -16.97
C ILE A 150 -7.46 -9.12 -15.51
N ILE A 151 -6.67 -8.50 -14.62
CA ILE A 151 -6.69 -8.80 -13.19
C ILE A 151 -8.06 -8.52 -12.59
N HIS A 152 -8.65 -7.34 -12.88
CA HIS A 152 -9.97 -6.96 -12.39
C HIS A 152 -11.06 -7.94 -12.84
N GLN A 153 -11.06 -8.31 -14.12
CA GLN A 153 -12.01 -9.27 -14.68
C GLN A 153 -11.87 -10.65 -14.03
N LYS A 154 -10.65 -11.16 -13.93
CA LYS A 154 -10.36 -12.49 -13.38
C LYS A 154 -10.70 -12.58 -11.89
N LEU A 155 -10.21 -11.63 -11.07
CA LEU A 155 -10.46 -11.66 -9.63
C LEU A 155 -11.94 -11.50 -9.32
N LYS A 156 -12.66 -10.61 -10.03
CA LYS A 156 -14.11 -10.46 -9.90
C LYS A 156 -14.85 -11.74 -10.27
N ALA A 157 -14.50 -12.38 -11.39
CA ALA A 157 -15.06 -13.66 -11.79
C ALA A 157 -14.75 -14.78 -10.78
N GLY A 158 -13.58 -14.72 -10.12
CA GLY A 158 -13.18 -15.61 -9.01
C GLY A 158 -13.84 -15.30 -7.66
N GLY A 159 -14.80 -14.37 -7.60
CA GLY A 159 -15.57 -14.06 -6.40
C GLY A 159 -14.91 -13.04 -5.46
N TYR A 160 -13.82 -12.38 -5.87
CA TYR A 160 -13.20 -11.33 -5.08
C TYR A 160 -13.93 -9.99 -5.24
N LEU A 161 -14.07 -9.26 -4.16
CA LEU A 161 -14.58 -7.89 -4.14
C LEU A 161 -13.43 -6.89 -4.12
N ARG A 162 -13.57 -5.77 -4.82
CA ARG A 162 -12.61 -4.67 -4.77
C ARG A 162 -12.86 -3.82 -3.53
N THR A 163 -12.04 -4.00 -2.50
CA THR A 163 -12.18 -3.41 -1.16
C THR A 163 -11.18 -2.28 -0.88
N GLY A 164 -10.87 -1.52 -1.90
CA GLY A 164 -9.99 -0.36 -1.87
C GLY A 164 -9.07 -0.27 -3.07
N PHE A 165 -8.27 0.77 -3.09
CA PHE A 165 -7.24 0.98 -4.11
C PHE A 165 -6.26 -0.20 -4.10
N GLU A 166 -6.11 -0.86 -5.26
CA GLU A 166 -5.20 -2.01 -5.41
C GLU A 166 -5.48 -3.19 -4.44
N CYS A 167 -6.71 -3.32 -3.92
CA CYS A 167 -7.05 -4.34 -2.94
C CYS A 167 -8.26 -5.15 -3.36
N TYR A 168 -8.13 -6.47 -3.34
CA TYR A 168 -9.20 -7.43 -3.59
C TYR A 168 -9.30 -8.42 -2.44
N SER A 169 -10.50 -8.70 -1.97
CA SER A 169 -10.72 -9.62 -0.87
C SER A 169 -11.95 -10.51 -1.06
N LEU A 170 -11.93 -11.69 -0.47
CA LEU A 170 -13.08 -12.59 -0.45
C LEU A 170 -14.21 -12.00 0.40
N PRO A 171 -15.50 -12.28 0.10
CA PRO A 171 -16.65 -11.71 0.79
C PRO A 171 -16.60 -11.87 2.32
N ASP A 172 -16.16 -13.01 2.81
CA ASP A 172 -16.12 -13.31 4.25
C ASP A 172 -14.82 -12.88 4.95
N SER A 173 -13.91 -12.22 4.22
CA SER A 173 -12.61 -11.84 4.76
C SER A 173 -12.71 -10.70 5.77
N PRO A 174 -11.73 -10.58 6.71
CA PRO A 174 -11.64 -9.44 7.62
C PRO A 174 -11.57 -8.09 6.88
N MET A 175 -10.94 -8.05 5.70
CA MET A 175 -10.81 -6.82 4.90
C MET A 175 -12.15 -6.39 4.32
N THR A 176 -12.96 -7.31 3.79
CA THR A 176 -14.31 -6.97 3.28
C THR A 176 -15.18 -6.42 4.40
N LYS A 177 -15.17 -7.07 5.57
CA LYS A 177 -15.91 -6.57 6.75
C LYS A 177 -15.46 -5.17 7.16
N ALA A 178 -14.15 -4.95 7.23
CA ALA A 178 -13.60 -3.64 7.55
C ALA A 178 -13.96 -2.57 6.51
N PHE A 179 -14.02 -2.92 5.23
CA PHE A 179 -14.46 -2.03 4.16
C PHE A 179 -15.92 -1.66 4.33
N GLU A 180 -16.81 -2.61 4.59
CA GLU A 180 -18.24 -2.39 4.80
C GLU A 180 -18.54 -1.58 6.08
N GLU A 181 -17.78 -1.83 7.14
CA GLU A 181 -17.89 -1.12 8.43
C GLU A 181 -17.21 0.26 8.43
N GLY A 182 -16.52 0.65 7.36
CA GLY A 182 -15.80 1.93 7.29
C GLY A 182 -14.52 1.97 8.14
N THR A 183 -13.98 0.82 8.52
CA THR A 183 -12.76 0.69 9.33
C THR A 183 -11.53 0.25 8.55
N ALA A 184 -11.65 0.02 7.23
CA ALA A 184 -10.51 -0.22 6.34
C ALA A 184 -9.64 1.04 6.21
N HIS A 185 -8.34 0.85 6.15
CA HIS A 185 -7.37 1.94 6.11
C HIS A 185 -6.24 1.63 5.12
N TYR A 186 -5.91 2.59 4.25
CA TYR A 186 -4.75 2.53 3.36
C TYR A 186 -3.55 3.24 4.00
N GLY A 187 -2.45 2.54 4.17
CA GLY A 187 -1.22 3.07 4.78
C GLY A 187 0.05 2.69 4.01
N ALA A 188 1.20 2.93 4.63
CA ALA A 188 2.50 2.61 4.03
C ALA A 188 2.71 1.11 3.74
N SER A 189 1.96 0.24 4.42
CA SER A 189 1.99 -1.22 4.25
C SER A 189 0.78 -1.75 3.46
N GLY A 190 0.15 -0.92 2.63
CA GLY A 190 -1.07 -1.28 1.90
C GLY A 190 -2.34 -1.17 2.74
N HIS A 191 -3.37 -1.94 2.38
CA HIS A 191 -4.64 -1.95 3.08
C HIS A 191 -4.59 -2.73 4.39
N GLN A 192 -5.20 -2.17 5.43
CA GLN A 192 -5.25 -2.72 6.78
C GLN A 192 -6.66 -2.59 7.36
N THR A 193 -6.99 -3.47 8.30
CA THR A 193 -8.22 -3.45 9.09
C THR A 193 -7.99 -2.75 10.43
N GLY A 194 -9.07 -2.29 11.09
CA GLY A 194 -9.00 -1.72 12.43
C GLY A 194 -8.90 -0.21 12.50
N GLY A 195 -9.18 0.49 11.39
CA GLY A 195 -9.24 1.93 11.34
C GLY A 195 -7.88 2.62 11.37
N ARG A 196 -7.90 3.93 11.59
CA ARG A 196 -6.69 4.75 11.60
C ARG A 196 -5.95 4.59 12.92
N VAL A 197 -4.72 4.13 12.86
CA VAL A 197 -3.91 3.82 14.04
C VAL A 197 -2.64 4.68 14.10
N ASN A 198 -2.14 4.88 15.32
CA ASN A 198 -0.78 5.36 15.53
C ASN A 198 0.21 4.30 15.05
N PHE A 199 1.20 4.72 14.31
CA PHE A 199 2.26 3.86 13.79
C PHE A 199 3.55 4.19 14.51
N ILE A 200 4.08 3.25 15.30
CA ILE A 200 5.44 3.32 15.83
C ILE A 200 6.28 2.32 15.04
N ALA A 201 7.19 2.83 14.24
CA ALA A 201 7.99 2.02 13.35
C ALA A 201 9.44 1.88 13.85
N VAL A 202 9.95 0.66 13.83
CA VAL A 202 11.30 0.29 14.27
C VAL A 202 12.08 -0.27 13.09
N GLY A 203 13.34 0.08 12.97
CA GLY A 203 14.22 -0.34 11.89
C GLY A 203 14.70 0.81 11.02
N SER A 204 15.70 0.57 10.18
CA SER A 204 16.18 1.56 9.20
C SER A 204 15.09 1.86 8.19
N SER A 205 15.06 3.10 7.70
CA SER A 205 14.07 3.64 6.76
C SER A 205 12.60 3.64 7.21
N SER A 206 12.26 3.06 8.35
CA SER A 206 10.89 2.93 8.82
C SER A 206 10.25 4.27 9.14
N MET A 207 8.92 4.37 8.91
CA MET A 207 8.15 5.60 9.09
C MET A 207 7.12 5.44 10.20
N SER A 208 7.13 6.36 11.15
CA SER A 208 6.14 6.46 12.23
C SER A 208 5.12 7.56 11.95
N ASN A 209 3.88 7.33 12.36
CA ASN A 209 2.81 8.32 12.41
C ASN A 209 2.27 8.34 13.84
N LEU A 210 2.52 9.44 14.56
CA LEU A 210 2.22 9.54 15.98
C LEU A 210 1.06 10.51 16.21
N GLY A 211 -0.03 10.01 16.74
CA GLY A 211 -1.20 10.78 17.13
C GLY A 211 -1.88 11.56 16.01
N ASN A 212 -1.57 11.24 14.75
CA ASN A 212 -2.00 12.05 13.63
C ASN A 212 -1.43 13.49 13.62
N ASP A 213 -0.43 13.73 14.43
CA ASP A 213 0.19 15.04 14.61
C ASP A 213 1.60 15.08 14.03
N TYR A 214 2.28 13.94 13.95
CA TYR A 214 3.67 13.87 13.54
C TYR A 214 3.95 12.69 12.64
N TYR A 215 4.72 12.94 11.58
CA TYR A 215 5.46 11.92 10.87
C TYR A 215 6.92 11.95 11.24
N ALA A 216 7.54 10.79 11.41
CA ALA A 216 8.98 10.66 11.60
C ALA A 216 9.50 9.48 10.76
N GLN A 217 10.68 9.65 10.17
CA GLN A 217 11.34 8.61 9.39
C GLN A 217 12.76 8.39 9.90
N ASN A 218 13.13 7.13 10.10
CA ASN A 218 14.46 6.74 10.50
C ASN A 218 15.45 6.82 9.32
N PHE A 219 16.77 6.88 9.64
CA PHE A 219 17.82 6.84 8.65
C PHE A 219 17.68 5.64 7.71
N TYR A 220 17.91 5.85 6.42
CA TYR A 220 17.91 4.80 5.41
C TYR A 220 19.15 3.92 5.49
N ASP A 221 20.30 4.56 5.69
CA ASP A 221 21.56 3.83 5.80
C ASP A 221 21.71 3.21 7.18
N LEU A 222 22.18 1.97 7.18
CA LEU A 222 22.27 1.17 8.40
C LEU A 222 23.34 1.70 9.36
N LEU A 223 24.39 2.36 8.86
CA LEU A 223 25.47 2.88 9.68
C LEU A 223 25.00 4.07 10.51
N SER A 224 24.35 5.06 9.91
CA SER A 224 23.76 6.21 10.62
C SER A 224 22.67 5.77 11.58
N TYR A 225 21.81 4.83 11.16
CA TYR A 225 20.79 4.24 12.02
C TYR A 225 21.41 3.63 13.29
N LYS A 226 22.42 2.77 13.11
CA LYS A 226 23.10 2.08 14.20
C LYS A 226 23.85 3.07 15.09
N LYS A 227 24.63 4.00 14.50
CA LYS A 227 25.38 5.04 15.25
C LYS A 227 24.46 5.87 16.15
N SER A 228 23.26 6.21 15.68
CA SER A 228 22.30 6.94 16.51
C SER A 228 21.88 6.13 17.73
N LEU A 229 21.55 4.85 17.55
CA LEU A 229 21.16 3.95 18.66
C LEU A 229 22.30 3.72 19.65
N ASP A 230 23.53 3.49 19.14
CA ASP A 230 24.71 3.28 19.99
C ASP A 230 25.02 4.52 20.86
N ASN A 231 24.62 5.72 20.40
CA ASN A 231 24.72 6.97 21.14
C ASN A 231 23.45 7.29 22.00
N GLY A 232 22.54 6.34 22.17
CA GLY A 232 21.31 6.53 22.95
C GLY A 232 20.30 7.52 22.33
N LYS A 233 20.41 7.83 21.05
CA LYS A 233 19.53 8.76 20.32
C LYS A 233 18.52 8.02 19.49
N PHE A 234 17.34 8.63 19.26
CA PHE A 234 16.43 8.16 18.23
C PHE A 234 17.07 8.26 16.85
N PRO A 235 16.97 7.22 16.02
CA PRO A 235 17.59 7.20 14.69
C PRO A 235 16.75 7.95 13.66
N THR A 236 16.12 9.05 14.05
CA THR A 236 15.24 9.85 13.20
C THR A 236 16.05 10.71 12.25
N PHE A 237 15.85 10.50 10.95
CA PHE A 237 16.46 11.26 9.88
C PHE A 237 15.69 12.55 9.59
N ARG A 238 14.35 12.44 9.55
CA ARG A 238 13.45 13.55 9.28
C ARG A 238 12.10 13.37 9.93
N GLY A 239 11.40 14.46 10.14
CA GLY A 239 10.04 14.45 10.66
C GLY A 239 9.28 15.68 10.24
N MET A 240 7.97 15.64 10.43
CA MET A 240 7.06 16.73 10.13
C MET A 240 5.95 16.76 11.15
N LYS A 241 5.63 17.97 11.65
CA LYS A 241 4.41 18.22 12.40
C LYS A 241 3.30 18.52 11.40
N LEU A 242 2.17 17.83 11.51
CA LEU A 242 1.03 18.03 10.63
C LEU A 242 0.23 19.25 11.07
N SER A 243 -0.07 20.12 10.12
CA SER A 243 -1.06 21.20 10.27
C SER A 243 -2.49 20.62 10.24
N ASN A 244 -3.46 21.45 10.55
CA ASN A 244 -4.87 21.06 10.40
C ASN A 244 -5.22 20.79 8.91
N ASP A 245 -4.68 21.59 7.99
CA ASP A 245 -4.85 21.37 6.55
C ASP A 245 -4.29 20.01 6.11
N ASP A 246 -3.09 19.63 6.60
CA ASP A 246 -2.52 18.31 6.32
C ASP A 246 -3.43 17.16 6.77
N LYS A 247 -4.02 17.29 7.96
CA LYS A 247 -4.93 16.26 8.50
C LYS A 247 -6.22 16.14 7.70
N ILE A 248 -6.78 17.26 7.27
CA ILE A 248 -7.99 17.33 6.45
C ILE A 248 -7.72 16.69 5.09
N ARG A 249 -6.63 17.07 4.42
CA ARG A 249 -6.23 16.53 3.11
C ARG A 249 -5.83 15.07 3.17
N GLN A 250 -5.14 14.67 4.22
CA GLN A 250 -4.83 13.27 4.47
C GLN A 250 -6.11 12.42 4.60
N HIS A 251 -7.12 12.94 5.30
CA HIS A 251 -8.42 12.24 5.41
C HIS A 251 -9.09 12.13 4.04
N ALA A 252 -9.09 13.18 3.21
CA ALA A 252 -9.62 13.13 1.85
C ALA A 252 -8.92 12.06 1.01
N THR A 253 -7.59 12.06 0.98
CA THR A 253 -6.78 11.06 0.28
C THR A 253 -7.09 9.64 0.75
N GLN A 254 -7.24 9.43 2.06
CA GLN A 254 -7.61 8.14 2.64
C GLN A 254 -9.00 7.68 2.20
N GLN A 255 -9.99 8.56 2.19
CA GLN A 255 -11.34 8.23 1.76
C GLN A 255 -11.37 7.77 0.30
N PHE A 256 -10.66 8.48 -0.59
CA PHE A 256 -10.56 8.07 -1.98
C PHE A 256 -9.85 6.73 -2.17
N ARG A 257 -8.77 6.48 -1.43
CA ARG A 257 -8.00 5.22 -1.56
C ARG A 257 -8.66 4.03 -0.89
N SER A 258 -9.37 4.25 0.21
CA SER A 258 -10.03 3.17 0.94
C SER A 258 -11.47 2.92 0.48
N TYR A 259 -12.21 3.98 0.07
CA TYR A 259 -13.66 3.89 -0.18
C TYR A 259 -14.10 4.48 -1.51
N PHE A 260 -13.16 4.90 -2.35
CA PHE A 260 -13.40 5.43 -3.69
C PHE A 260 -14.23 6.72 -3.75
N GLY A 261 -14.23 7.50 -2.68
CA GLY A 261 -14.94 8.78 -2.67
C GLY A 261 -14.95 9.46 -1.31
N ILE A 262 -15.52 10.66 -1.27
CA ILE A 262 -15.75 11.43 -0.05
C ILE A 262 -17.22 11.81 0.10
N ASN A 263 -17.73 11.71 1.32
CA ASN A 263 -19.05 12.22 1.68
C ASN A 263 -18.88 13.57 2.41
N PHE A 264 -19.43 14.64 1.88
CA PHE A 264 -19.26 15.99 2.42
C PHE A 264 -19.81 16.14 3.83
N LYS A 265 -20.97 15.58 4.13
CA LYS A 265 -21.57 15.64 5.48
C LYS A 265 -20.68 14.99 6.54
N ASN A 266 -20.11 13.82 6.22
CA ASN A 266 -19.17 13.16 7.11
C ASN A 266 -17.90 13.98 7.31
N PHE A 267 -17.44 14.63 6.25
CA PHE A 267 -16.25 15.48 6.28
C PHE A 267 -16.51 16.72 7.16
N GLU A 268 -17.64 17.37 6.96
CA GLU A 268 -18.06 18.54 7.77
C GLU A 268 -18.20 18.16 9.25
N LYS A 269 -18.80 17.02 9.55
CA LYS A 269 -18.93 16.51 10.92
C LYS A 269 -17.56 16.27 11.59
N ASN A 270 -16.59 15.72 10.83
CA ASN A 270 -15.30 15.34 11.38
C ASN A 270 -14.37 16.54 11.60
N PHE A 271 -14.48 17.58 10.78
CA PHE A 271 -13.53 18.71 10.78
C PHE A 271 -14.16 20.07 11.03
N ASN A 272 -15.49 20.15 11.15
CA ASN A 272 -16.26 21.40 11.31
C ASN A 272 -15.93 22.42 10.20
N ILE A 273 -15.90 21.99 8.96
CA ILE A 273 -15.64 22.79 7.76
C ILE A 273 -16.74 22.56 6.73
N ASN A 274 -16.99 23.54 5.84
CA ASN A 274 -17.77 23.27 4.63
C ASN A 274 -16.82 22.67 3.57
N ALA A 275 -16.99 21.38 3.28
CA ALA A 275 -16.09 20.64 2.40
C ALA A 275 -16.06 21.17 0.95
N LYS A 276 -17.20 21.61 0.41
CA LYS A 276 -17.26 22.20 -0.94
C LYS A 276 -16.46 23.49 -1.05
N SER A 277 -16.60 24.37 -0.07
CA SER A 277 -15.85 25.64 -0.04
C SER A 277 -14.38 25.41 0.21
N TYR A 278 -14.06 24.48 1.13
CA TYR A 278 -12.69 24.18 1.50
C TYR A 278 -11.89 23.62 0.33
N PHE A 279 -12.48 22.70 -0.45
CA PHE A 279 -11.85 22.06 -1.60
C PHE A 279 -12.31 22.66 -2.95
N SER A 280 -12.69 23.94 -2.98
CA SER A 280 -13.22 24.57 -4.19
C SER A 280 -12.26 24.48 -5.38
N LYS A 281 -10.95 24.69 -5.16
CA LYS A 281 -9.92 24.58 -6.22
C LYS A 281 -9.73 23.16 -6.72
N GLU A 282 -9.73 22.21 -5.80
CA GLU A 282 -9.62 20.78 -6.12
C GLU A 282 -10.84 20.33 -6.92
N ILE A 283 -12.03 20.74 -6.51
CA ILE A 283 -13.29 20.41 -7.21
C ILE A 283 -13.32 21.06 -8.62
N GLU A 284 -12.88 22.30 -8.76
CA GLU A 284 -12.74 22.95 -10.06
C GLU A 284 -11.81 22.18 -10.99
N TYR A 285 -10.64 21.80 -10.50
CA TYR A 285 -9.69 20.97 -11.25
C TYR A 285 -10.29 19.61 -11.66
N MET A 286 -11.10 19.01 -10.78
CA MET A 286 -11.74 17.72 -11.02
C MET A 286 -12.88 17.75 -12.05
N GLU A 287 -13.32 18.92 -12.53
CA GLU A 287 -14.33 19.02 -13.59
C GLU A 287 -13.86 18.36 -14.91
N GLU A 288 -12.57 18.36 -15.20
CA GLU A 288 -12.03 17.59 -16.34
C GLU A 288 -12.13 16.09 -16.10
N MET A 289 -11.77 15.62 -14.92
CA MET A 289 -11.91 14.20 -14.56
C MET A 289 -13.37 13.73 -14.59
N LYS A 290 -14.32 14.62 -14.28
CA LYS A 290 -15.74 14.35 -14.39
C LYS A 290 -16.19 14.24 -15.87
N LYS A 291 -15.68 15.11 -16.75
CA LYS A 291 -15.93 15.04 -18.22
C LYS A 291 -15.37 13.73 -18.79
N ASP A 292 -14.22 13.29 -18.32
CA ASP A 292 -13.59 12.02 -18.70
C ASP A 292 -14.29 10.78 -18.10
N GLY A 293 -15.36 10.99 -17.31
CA GLY A 293 -16.13 9.90 -16.71
C GLY A 293 -15.43 9.17 -15.56
N LEU A 294 -14.38 9.76 -14.96
CA LEU A 294 -13.65 9.15 -13.86
C LEU A 294 -14.34 9.32 -12.51
N ILE A 295 -15.09 10.42 -12.34
CA ILE A 295 -15.80 10.75 -11.09
C ILE A 295 -17.21 11.24 -11.33
N LYS A 296 -18.03 11.14 -10.30
CA LYS A 296 -19.32 11.81 -10.16
C LYS A 296 -19.25 12.81 -9.03
N VAL A 297 -19.65 14.04 -9.28
CA VAL A 297 -19.76 15.10 -8.27
C VAL A 297 -21.22 15.39 -8.01
N SER A 298 -21.64 15.39 -6.76
CA SER A 298 -23.01 15.66 -6.31
C SER A 298 -23.01 16.62 -5.11
N ASP A 299 -24.19 16.98 -4.63
CA ASP A 299 -24.30 17.74 -3.38
C ASP A 299 -23.88 16.96 -2.14
N SER A 300 -23.89 15.65 -2.20
CA SER A 300 -23.53 14.75 -1.09
C SER A 300 -22.05 14.41 -1.05
N GLY A 301 -21.32 14.54 -2.16
CA GLY A 301 -19.93 14.15 -2.20
C GLY A 301 -19.36 13.94 -3.60
N ILE A 302 -18.19 13.34 -3.64
CA ILE A 302 -17.48 12.94 -4.86
C ILE A 302 -17.26 11.43 -4.81
N GLU A 303 -17.64 10.72 -5.87
CA GLU A 303 -17.49 9.28 -5.99
C GLU A 303 -16.72 8.93 -7.26
N MET A 304 -15.81 7.96 -7.18
CA MET A 304 -15.15 7.41 -8.36
C MET A 304 -16.11 6.48 -9.10
N THR A 305 -16.10 6.57 -10.43
CA THR A 305 -16.72 5.54 -11.28
C THR A 305 -15.88 4.28 -11.28
N GLU A 306 -16.37 3.19 -11.88
CA GLU A 306 -15.57 1.98 -12.02
C GLU A 306 -14.25 2.24 -12.76
N LEU A 307 -14.29 3.04 -13.84
CA LEU A 307 -13.10 3.51 -14.55
C LEU A 307 -12.20 4.38 -13.63
N GLY A 308 -12.81 5.28 -12.87
CA GLY A 308 -12.08 6.17 -11.95
C GLY A 308 -11.30 5.44 -10.86
N ARG A 309 -11.76 4.26 -10.44
CA ARG A 309 -11.04 3.45 -9.44
C ARG A 309 -9.66 3.01 -9.92
N ASP A 310 -9.44 2.88 -11.23
CA ASP A 310 -8.12 2.57 -11.80
C ASP A 310 -7.19 3.78 -11.75
N PHE A 311 -7.76 4.97 -11.66
CA PHE A 311 -7.07 6.25 -11.50
C PHE A 311 -7.09 6.79 -10.06
N SER A 312 -7.38 5.93 -9.07
CA SER A 312 -7.53 6.34 -7.66
C SER A 312 -6.34 7.14 -7.15
N GLN A 313 -5.12 6.80 -7.57
CA GLN A 313 -3.93 7.54 -7.18
C GLN A 313 -3.92 8.95 -7.77
N ASN A 314 -4.26 9.11 -9.05
CA ASN A 314 -4.34 10.40 -9.71
C ASN A 314 -5.41 11.28 -9.07
N ILE A 315 -6.60 10.71 -8.82
CA ILE A 315 -7.73 11.41 -8.20
C ILE A 315 -7.39 11.80 -6.75
N SER A 316 -6.85 10.89 -5.95
CA SER A 316 -6.49 11.19 -4.56
C SER A 316 -5.36 12.22 -4.44
N ASN A 317 -4.43 12.27 -5.41
CA ASN A 317 -3.32 13.22 -5.42
C ASN A 317 -3.77 14.66 -5.68
N VAL A 318 -4.98 14.90 -6.17
CA VAL A 318 -5.54 16.25 -6.30
C VAL A 318 -5.57 16.97 -4.95
N PHE A 319 -5.73 16.20 -3.86
CA PHE A 319 -5.76 16.72 -2.49
C PHE A 319 -4.37 16.87 -1.84
N ASP A 320 -3.29 16.53 -2.55
CA ASP A 320 -1.92 16.75 -2.06
C ASP A 320 -1.50 18.20 -2.23
N SER A 321 -1.46 18.95 -1.14
CA SER A 321 -1.07 20.38 -1.15
C SER A 321 0.43 20.60 -1.43
N TYR A 322 1.26 19.59 -1.26
CA TYR A 322 2.71 19.69 -1.47
C TYR A 322 3.08 19.52 -2.94
N ASP A 323 2.39 18.64 -3.66
CA ASP A 323 2.61 18.44 -5.10
C ASP A 323 1.30 18.18 -5.86
N PRO A 324 0.35 19.14 -5.82
CA PRO A 324 -0.91 18.95 -6.52
C PRO A 324 -0.71 18.94 -8.04
N PRO A 325 -1.48 18.14 -8.79
CA PRO A 325 -1.33 17.98 -10.23
C PRO A 325 -1.59 19.27 -11.02
N TYR A 326 -2.32 20.24 -10.44
CA TYR A 326 -2.58 21.54 -11.04
C TYR A 326 -1.45 22.57 -10.86
N LYS A 327 -0.39 22.25 -10.12
CA LYS A 327 0.82 23.09 -10.11
C LYS A 327 1.55 23.00 -11.44
N SER A 328 2.04 24.12 -11.91
CA SER A 328 2.87 24.16 -13.12
C SER A 328 4.15 23.32 -12.94
N TYR A 329 4.73 22.87 -14.05
CA TYR A 329 6.00 22.15 -14.02
C TYR A 329 7.12 22.96 -13.32
N LYS A 330 7.11 24.28 -13.47
CA LYS A 330 8.06 25.19 -12.82
C LYS A 330 7.90 25.16 -11.28
N ASP A 331 6.66 25.23 -10.79
CA ASP A 331 6.37 25.17 -9.36
C ASP A 331 6.74 23.82 -8.74
N ARG A 332 6.55 22.74 -9.48
CA ARG A 332 6.97 21.39 -9.06
C ARG A 332 8.50 21.30 -8.93
N LEU A 333 9.25 21.84 -9.90
CA LEU A 333 10.71 21.89 -9.82
C LEU A 333 11.20 22.68 -8.61
N GLU A 334 10.58 23.81 -8.28
CA GLU A 334 10.93 24.59 -7.10
C GLU A 334 10.63 23.84 -5.80
N THR A 335 9.52 23.13 -5.73
CA THR A 335 9.17 22.28 -4.59
C THR A 335 10.20 21.18 -4.38
N VAL A 336 10.62 20.51 -5.45
CA VAL A 336 11.66 19.46 -5.39
C VAL A 336 13.03 20.05 -4.98
N LYS A 337 13.39 21.22 -5.51
CA LYS A 337 14.63 21.91 -5.13
C LYS A 337 14.64 22.29 -3.64
N LYS A 338 13.54 22.85 -3.13
CA LYS A 338 13.40 23.18 -1.69
C LYS A 338 13.51 21.94 -0.80
N ALA A 339 12.87 20.84 -1.19
CA ALA A 339 12.96 19.59 -0.46
C ALA A 339 14.39 19.03 -0.42
N LYS A 340 15.13 19.10 -1.54
CA LYS A 340 16.54 18.68 -1.61
C LYS A 340 17.46 19.56 -0.76
N LEU A 341 17.25 20.87 -0.76
CA LEU A 341 18.02 21.81 0.06
C LEU A 341 17.77 21.60 1.56
N SER A 342 16.54 21.33 1.96
CA SER A 342 16.22 21.00 3.35
C SER A 342 16.84 19.67 3.80
N GLN A 343 16.95 18.68 2.91
CA GLN A 343 17.64 17.42 3.18
C GLN A 343 19.14 17.60 3.34
N ALA A 344 19.76 18.41 2.49
CA ALA A 344 21.22 18.71 2.57
C ALA A 344 21.55 19.46 3.87
N ALA A 345 20.75 20.47 4.26
CA ALA A 345 20.95 21.24 5.49
C ALA A 345 20.80 20.41 6.78
N VAL A 346 20.09 19.29 6.73
CA VAL A 346 19.97 18.34 7.86
C VAL A 346 21.19 17.43 7.91
N GLN A 347 21.75 17.04 6.75
CA GLN A 347 22.95 16.19 6.68
C GLN A 347 24.23 16.90 7.16
N GLU A 348 24.33 18.23 6.97
CA GLU A 348 25.48 19.02 7.46
C GLU A 348 25.46 19.25 8.98
N LYS A 349 24.33 19.00 9.66
CA LYS A 349 24.16 19.20 11.12
C LYS A 349 24.26 17.90 11.93
N VAL A 350 24.53 16.77 11.31
CA VAL A 350 24.72 15.44 11.90
C VAL A 350 26.14 14.96 11.75
#